data_80dcedb08b4abbbb5304dd31297b9377
#
_entry.id   80dcedb08b4abbbb5304dd31297b9377
#
_cell.length_a   1.000
_cell.length_b   1.000
_cell.length_c   1.000
_cell.angle_alpha   90.00
_cell.angle_beta   90.00
_cell.angle_gamma   90.00
#
_symmetry.space_group_name_H-M   'P 1'
#
loop_
_entity.id
_entity.type
_entity.pdbx_description
1 polymer ?
#
loop_
_entity_poly.entity_id
_entity_poly.type
_entity_poly.pdbx_seq_one_letter_code
_entity_poly.pdbx_strand_id
1 'polypeptide(L)'
;MSRPDAPRWEALARAAAVLLLPALAAQSGCARSTPVAGDRPIEVLVSSDPETLDPRHVTDAVGMRATRLVHAGLVRLDADTLEPRPYAARGWRWLDGSTLEVSLRDDVRFHSGAPFGARDVVATLRAFASPAVGSRHAGVVDAIASAEAEDERTVVIRLSRPHATLLTDLELPILRADQAAAPPAPDGSLDGLGPYAVVHSGGGEVLLTPAEGSVLPRPRHAVVLRTVHDENARALRLEAGRADVAVNLISPTLLPALLAQPGLSSTRRPGANLTYMIVQESHGPLGDARVRAALSLALDRAMICSTLLGGRAEPAGGLMAPAHWAHADGPPLPHDAARARRELQDAGAEGMRVALLTSTERLRGDVARVLAQELAEVGVRADVITLEIGTMIARLNAGDFDLAILQLPEMTEPNVLRYFLHSNAIPPRGANRGRVRDARLDALLDEGDRVMDITARRAVYARLEALEREEMHVLPLWYEDQVSVTSDRARVFSPSAEGRWLALASIP
;
A
#
# COMPACT_ATOMS: atom_id res chain seq x y z
N MET A 1 -88.89 31.54 -16.96
CA MET A 1 -88.06 30.44 -17.48
C MET A 1 -86.96 31.08 -18.30
N SER A 2 -85.82 31.34 -17.67
CA SER A 2 -84.75 32.13 -18.20
C SER A 2 -83.65 31.16 -18.74
N ARG A 3 -83.16 31.41 -19.94
CA ARG A 3 -81.97 30.69 -20.47
C ARG A 3 -80.69 31.36 -19.93
N PRO A 4 -79.66 30.59 -19.64
CA PRO A 4 -78.40 31.13 -19.15
C PRO A 4 -77.45 31.54 -20.28
N ASP A 5 -76.68 32.61 -20.01
CA ASP A 5 -75.72 33.27 -20.91
C ASP A 5 -74.49 32.31 -21.17
N ALA A 6 -73.95 32.39 -22.41
CA ALA A 6 -72.77 31.72 -22.86
C ALA A 6 -71.46 32.41 -22.32
N PRO A 7 -70.42 31.75 -22.02
CA PRO A 7 -69.24 32.38 -21.41
C PRO A 7 -68.28 33.07 -22.40
N ARG A 8 -67.79 34.21 -21.95
CA ARG A 8 -66.88 35.15 -22.63
C ARG A 8 -65.41 34.62 -22.68
N TRP A 9 -65.11 33.53 -23.34
CA TRP A 9 -63.72 33.12 -23.51
C TRP A 9 -63.11 33.35 -24.90
N GLU A 10 -63.92 33.75 -25.92
CA GLU A 10 -63.38 33.95 -27.25
C GLU A 10 -62.66 35.31 -27.47
N ALA A 11 -62.74 36.23 -26.51
CA ALA A 11 -62.10 37.57 -26.63
C ALA A 11 -60.62 37.53 -26.06
N LEU A 12 -60.23 36.50 -25.35
CA LEU A 12 -58.86 36.37 -24.76
C LEU A 12 -57.90 35.59 -25.65
N ALA A 13 -58.36 34.92 -26.68
CA ALA A 13 -57.53 34.11 -27.57
C ALA A 13 -56.79 34.92 -28.68
N ARG A 14 -57.13 36.20 -28.91
CA ARG A 14 -56.48 37.05 -29.96
C ARG A 14 -55.40 38.00 -29.43
N ALA A 15 -55.27 38.15 -28.11
CA ALA A 15 -54.23 39.02 -27.52
C ALA A 15 -52.96 38.25 -27.10
N ALA A 16 -52.97 36.91 -27.08
CA ALA A 16 -51.85 36.10 -26.67
C ALA A 16 -50.90 35.68 -27.82
N ALA A 17 -51.23 35.95 -29.08
CA ALA A 17 -50.48 35.54 -30.27
C ALA A 17 -49.42 36.54 -30.75
N VAL A 18 -49.29 37.73 -30.18
CA VAL A 18 -48.34 38.76 -30.63
C VAL A 18 -47.20 39.05 -29.67
N LEU A 19 -47.17 38.40 -28.48
CA LEU A 19 -46.10 38.57 -27.46
C LEU A 19 -45.18 37.38 -27.28
N LEU A 20 -45.28 36.37 -28.15
CA LEU A 20 -44.44 35.11 -28.02
C LEU A 20 -43.31 35.00 -29.06
N LEU A 21 -43.01 36.01 -29.84
CA LEU A 21 -42.01 35.95 -30.92
C LEU A 21 -40.61 36.55 -30.64
N PRO A 22 -40.30 37.22 -29.51
CA PRO A 22 -38.88 37.53 -29.22
C PRO A 22 -38.23 36.64 -28.13
N ALA A 23 -38.93 35.64 -27.55
CA ALA A 23 -38.34 34.82 -26.50
C ALA A 23 -37.62 33.54 -27.00
N LEU A 24 -37.66 33.25 -28.31
CA LEU A 24 -36.98 32.07 -28.90
C LEU A 24 -35.58 32.36 -29.47
N ALA A 25 -35.11 33.62 -29.43
CA ALA A 25 -33.79 33.99 -29.97
C ALA A 25 -32.67 34.11 -28.90
N ALA A 26 -32.94 33.80 -27.62
CA ALA A 26 -31.96 33.93 -26.52
C ALA A 26 -31.51 32.61 -25.91
N GLN A 27 -31.79 31.47 -26.57
CA GLN A 27 -31.25 30.13 -26.16
C GLN A 27 -30.16 29.61 -27.10
N SER A 28 -29.45 30.50 -27.75
CA SER A 28 -28.22 30.13 -28.48
C SER A 28 -27.03 30.51 -27.65
N GLY A 29 -26.45 29.56 -26.93
CA GLY A 29 -25.14 29.81 -26.37
C GLY A 29 -24.82 29.24 -25.01
N CYS A 30 -25.21 28.00 -24.75
CA CYS A 30 -24.46 27.14 -23.89
C CYS A 30 -24.28 25.79 -24.59
N ALA A 31 -23.54 25.83 -25.69
CA ALA A 31 -22.88 24.60 -26.14
C ALA A 31 -21.95 24.19 -25.00
N ARG A 32 -22.42 23.28 -24.13
CA ARG A 32 -21.52 22.45 -23.36
C ARG A 32 -20.62 21.79 -24.39
N SER A 33 -19.39 22.30 -24.52
CA SER A 33 -18.36 21.60 -25.24
C SER A 33 -18.31 20.20 -24.61
N THR A 34 -18.79 19.20 -25.34
CA THR A 34 -18.48 17.82 -25.01
C THR A 34 -16.96 17.73 -24.97
N PRO A 35 -16.32 17.35 -23.83
CA PRO A 35 -14.89 17.22 -23.80
C PRO A 35 -14.48 16.29 -24.93
N VAL A 36 -13.55 16.70 -25.76
CA VAL A 36 -12.88 15.82 -26.71
C VAL A 36 -12.40 14.61 -25.91
N ALA A 37 -12.60 13.40 -26.40
CA ALA A 37 -12.34 12.15 -25.67
C ALA A 37 -10.90 12.03 -25.13
N GLY A 38 -9.97 12.91 -25.54
CA GLY A 38 -8.60 13.02 -25.05
C GLY A 38 -8.40 13.91 -23.81
N ASP A 39 -9.39 14.71 -23.42
CA ASP A 39 -9.22 15.79 -22.42
C ASP A 39 -9.79 15.46 -21.04
N ARG A 40 -10.48 14.31 -20.87
CA ARG A 40 -10.97 13.90 -19.55
C ARG A 40 -9.82 13.41 -18.65
N PRO A 41 -9.88 13.61 -17.32
CA PRO A 41 -8.92 13.04 -16.39
C PRO A 41 -8.76 11.52 -16.56
N ILE A 42 -7.60 10.98 -16.21
CA ILE A 42 -7.42 9.54 -16.01
C ILE A 42 -8.18 9.15 -14.75
N GLU A 43 -9.16 8.28 -14.88
CA GLU A 43 -9.94 7.82 -13.73
C GLU A 43 -9.33 6.55 -13.15
N VAL A 44 -8.88 6.64 -11.89
CA VAL A 44 -8.33 5.54 -11.09
C VAL A 44 -9.39 5.11 -10.08
N LEU A 45 -9.79 3.84 -10.12
CA LEU A 45 -10.72 3.29 -9.15
C LEU A 45 -10.03 3.00 -7.83
N VAL A 46 -10.73 3.30 -6.73
CA VAL A 46 -10.32 2.97 -5.37
C VAL A 46 -11.48 2.31 -4.62
N SER A 47 -11.18 1.53 -3.57
CA SER A 47 -12.19 0.79 -2.81
C SER A 47 -12.85 1.60 -1.70
N SER A 48 -12.18 2.67 -1.24
CA SER A 48 -12.64 3.53 -0.15
C SER A 48 -12.17 4.96 -0.37
N ASP A 49 -12.84 5.91 0.25
CA ASP A 49 -12.34 7.28 0.35
C ASP A 49 -11.07 7.32 1.20
N PRO A 50 -10.10 8.21 0.90
CA PRO A 50 -9.00 8.48 1.82
C PRO A 50 -9.54 9.12 3.11
N GLU A 51 -9.07 8.67 4.27
CA GLU A 51 -9.44 9.28 5.55
C GLU A 51 -8.97 10.74 5.62
N THR A 52 -7.83 11.04 5.05
CA THR A 52 -7.22 12.37 4.96
C THR A 52 -6.17 12.42 3.86
N LEU A 53 -5.93 13.62 3.32
CA LEU A 53 -4.81 13.91 2.42
C LEU A 53 -3.67 14.66 3.12
N ASP A 54 -3.75 14.83 4.45
CA ASP A 54 -2.65 15.40 5.24
C ASP A 54 -1.60 14.31 5.51
N PRO A 55 -0.37 14.45 4.97
CA PRO A 55 0.65 13.42 5.07
C PRO A 55 1.15 13.18 6.51
N ARG A 56 0.86 14.07 7.46
CA ARG A 56 1.21 13.90 8.88
C ARG A 56 0.27 12.93 9.60
N HIS A 57 -0.94 12.74 9.07
CA HIS A 57 -2.03 12.04 9.77
C HIS A 57 -2.58 10.83 9.00
N VAL A 58 -2.29 10.72 7.69
CA VAL A 58 -2.79 9.63 6.84
C VAL A 58 -2.25 8.27 7.29
N THR A 59 -3.14 7.26 7.37
CA THR A 59 -2.75 5.88 7.73
C THR A 59 -3.40 4.83 6.83
N ASP A 60 -4.46 5.20 6.11
CA ASP A 60 -5.11 4.29 5.17
C ASP A 60 -4.33 4.20 3.84
N ALA A 61 -4.43 3.05 3.17
CA ALA A 61 -3.65 2.75 1.97
C ALA A 61 -4.00 3.69 0.78
N VAL A 62 -5.25 4.09 0.63
CA VAL A 62 -5.68 4.99 -0.46
C VAL A 62 -5.13 6.38 -0.22
N GLY A 63 -5.29 6.90 0.99
CA GLY A 63 -4.76 8.20 1.40
C GLY A 63 -3.24 8.27 1.29
N MET A 64 -2.52 7.23 1.75
CA MET A 64 -1.05 7.17 1.62
C MET A 64 -0.59 7.18 0.16
N ARG A 65 -1.27 6.48 -0.74
CA ARG A 65 -0.96 6.49 -2.17
C ARG A 65 -1.31 7.82 -2.82
N ALA A 66 -2.44 8.42 -2.45
CA ALA A 66 -2.85 9.73 -2.94
C ALA A 66 -1.89 10.85 -2.49
N THR A 67 -1.49 10.86 -1.21
CA THR A 67 -0.56 11.89 -0.69
C THR A 67 0.80 11.84 -1.36
N ARG A 68 1.28 10.66 -1.80
CA ARG A 68 2.53 10.52 -2.57
C ARG A 68 2.45 11.06 -4.00
N LEU A 69 1.25 11.29 -4.54
CA LEU A 69 1.06 12.01 -5.80
C LEU A 69 1.15 13.53 -5.60
N VAL A 70 0.78 14.02 -4.42
CA VAL A 70 0.70 15.45 -4.07
C VAL A 70 1.99 15.94 -3.43
N HIS A 71 2.60 15.13 -2.59
CA HIS A 71 3.80 15.47 -1.84
C HIS A 71 4.98 14.60 -2.26
N ALA A 72 6.20 15.08 -1.99
CA ALA A 72 7.42 14.31 -2.24
C ALA A 72 8.31 14.31 -1.00
N GLY A 73 9.01 13.20 -0.77
CA GLY A 73 10.09 13.09 0.20
C GLY A 73 11.43 13.52 -0.39
N LEU A 74 12.48 13.51 0.42
CA LEU A 74 13.86 13.68 -0.05
C LEU A 74 14.28 12.51 -0.92
N VAL A 75 13.78 11.33 -0.60
CA VAL A 75 14.05 10.05 -1.22
C VAL A 75 12.73 9.48 -1.77
N ARG A 76 12.82 8.64 -2.77
CA ARG A 76 11.77 7.72 -3.20
C ARG A 76 12.33 6.32 -3.28
N LEU A 77 11.49 5.30 -3.20
CA LEU A 77 11.92 3.94 -3.48
C LEU A 77 11.89 3.67 -4.98
N ASP A 78 12.86 2.91 -5.45
CA ASP A 78 12.88 2.38 -6.80
C ASP A 78 11.67 1.45 -7.03
N ALA A 79 10.99 1.60 -8.15
CA ALA A 79 9.73 0.89 -8.40
C ALA A 79 9.90 -0.64 -8.53
N ASP A 80 11.09 -1.11 -8.88
CA ASP A 80 11.39 -2.52 -9.11
C ASP A 80 12.12 -3.18 -7.94
N THR A 81 13.11 -2.47 -7.35
CA THR A 81 14.04 -3.02 -6.35
C THR A 81 13.76 -2.54 -4.93
N LEU A 82 12.94 -1.51 -4.76
CA LEU A 82 12.65 -0.80 -3.50
C LEU A 82 13.88 -0.15 -2.85
N GLU A 83 15.00 -0.05 -3.56
CA GLU A 83 16.17 0.68 -3.08
C GLU A 83 15.88 2.18 -2.97
N PRO A 84 16.36 2.87 -1.93
CA PRO A 84 16.26 4.33 -1.83
C PRO A 84 16.97 5.03 -2.98
N ARG A 85 16.28 5.96 -3.65
CA ARG A 85 16.79 6.80 -4.75
C ARG A 85 16.56 8.27 -4.44
N PRO A 86 17.42 9.19 -4.89
CA PRO A 86 17.18 10.63 -4.76
C PRO A 86 15.85 11.05 -5.40
N TYR A 87 15.13 12.00 -4.75
CA TYR A 87 13.85 12.52 -5.27
C TYR A 87 13.81 14.05 -5.16
N ALA A 88 13.45 14.66 -4.02
CA ALA A 88 13.70 16.09 -3.79
C ALA A 88 15.14 16.36 -3.35
N ALA A 89 15.84 15.36 -2.82
CA ALA A 89 17.29 15.42 -2.71
C ALA A 89 17.96 15.23 -4.08
N ARG A 90 19.10 15.85 -4.30
CA ARG A 90 20.03 15.56 -5.39
C ARG A 90 20.87 14.32 -5.07
N GLY A 91 21.18 14.12 -3.77
CA GLY A 91 21.95 13.03 -3.22
C GLY A 91 22.23 13.22 -1.75
N TRP A 92 22.99 12.29 -1.19
CA TRP A 92 23.38 12.31 0.21
C TRP A 92 24.77 11.69 0.40
N ARG A 93 25.37 12.00 1.55
CA ARG A 93 26.67 11.47 1.95
C ARG A 93 26.70 11.28 3.47
N TRP A 94 27.07 10.09 3.92
CA TRP A 94 27.39 9.87 5.32
C TRP A 94 28.73 10.52 5.64
N LEU A 95 28.74 11.44 6.61
CA LEU A 95 29.97 12.08 7.12
C LEU A 95 30.66 11.19 8.15
N ASP A 96 29.84 10.47 8.93
CA ASP A 96 30.22 9.45 9.87
C ASP A 96 29.04 8.47 10.08
N GLY A 97 29.14 7.53 11.04
CA GLY A 97 28.09 6.51 11.29
C GLY A 97 26.78 7.05 11.86
N SER A 98 26.69 8.37 12.15
CA SER A 98 25.53 9.01 12.74
C SER A 98 25.13 10.35 12.12
N THR A 99 25.89 10.81 11.13
CA THR A 99 25.69 12.14 10.50
C THR A 99 25.53 11.99 9.00
N LEU A 100 24.36 12.36 8.50
CA LEU A 100 24.00 12.36 7.08
C LEU A 100 23.93 13.78 6.56
N GLU A 101 24.69 14.09 5.51
CA GLU A 101 24.56 15.31 4.72
C GLU A 101 23.67 15.05 3.51
N VAL A 102 22.65 15.88 3.30
CA VAL A 102 21.72 15.77 2.17
C VAL A 102 21.79 17.04 1.34
N SER A 103 22.13 16.89 0.05
CA SER A 103 22.11 17.99 -0.92
C SER A 103 20.75 18.02 -1.63
N LEU A 104 20.13 19.20 -1.71
CA LEU A 104 18.79 19.39 -2.26
C LEU A 104 18.84 19.81 -3.73
N ARG A 105 17.79 19.48 -4.48
CA ARG A 105 17.58 19.97 -5.84
C ARG A 105 17.23 21.46 -5.84
N ASP A 106 17.65 22.18 -6.88
CA ASP A 106 17.44 23.61 -7.09
C ASP A 106 16.36 23.92 -8.14
N ASP A 107 15.94 22.92 -8.87
CA ASP A 107 14.93 22.97 -9.93
C ASP A 107 13.50 22.62 -9.44
N VAL A 108 13.32 22.36 -8.14
CA VAL A 108 12.03 21.98 -7.53
C VAL A 108 11.38 23.17 -6.84
N ARG A 109 10.06 23.29 -7.01
CA ARG A 109 9.21 24.28 -6.35
C ARG A 109 7.94 23.64 -5.82
N PHE A 110 7.38 24.23 -4.77
CA PHE A 110 6.03 23.90 -4.31
C PHE A 110 4.99 24.27 -5.37
N HIS A 111 3.79 23.68 -5.30
CA HIS A 111 2.70 23.93 -6.27
C HIS A 111 2.31 25.41 -6.34
N SER A 112 2.44 26.15 -5.24
CA SER A 112 2.25 27.61 -5.21
C SER A 112 3.32 28.41 -5.97
N GLY A 113 4.39 27.76 -6.45
CA GLY A 113 5.57 28.39 -7.01
C GLY A 113 6.63 28.82 -5.99
N ALA A 114 6.35 28.66 -4.69
CA ALA A 114 7.32 28.95 -3.63
C ALA A 114 8.59 28.08 -3.77
N PRO A 115 9.80 28.62 -3.51
CA PRO A 115 11.04 27.86 -3.60
C PRO A 115 11.10 26.78 -2.50
N PHE A 116 11.56 25.60 -2.88
CA PHE A 116 11.89 24.53 -1.94
C PHE A 116 13.33 24.69 -1.45
N GLY A 117 13.60 24.41 -0.16
CA GLY A 117 14.95 24.49 0.41
C GLY A 117 15.12 23.81 1.76
N ALA A 118 16.33 23.94 2.31
CA ALA A 118 16.72 23.28 3.55
C ALA A 118 15.82 23.61 4.75
N ARG A 119 15.26 24.82 4.80
CA ARG A 119 14.33 25.24 5.87
C ARG A 119 13.06 24.41 5.90
N ASP A 120 12.55 24.01 4.73
CA ASP A 120 11.35 23.18 4.63
C ASP A 120 11.58 21.79 5.17
N VAL A 121 12.75 21.20 4.86
CA VAL A 121 13.17 19.90 5.38
C VAL A 121 13.28 19.93 6.89
N VAL A 122 14.00 20.92 7.44
CA VAL A 122 14.19 21.06 8.89
C VAL A 122 12.85 21.29 9.60
N ALA A 123 11.98 22.14 9.05
CA ALA A 123 10.65 22.40 9.61
C ALA A 123 9.77 21.14 9.58
N THR A 124 9.83 20.37 8.49
CA THR A 124 9.10 19.11 8.36
C THR A 124 9.54 18.11 9.43
N LEU A 125 10.83 17.79 9.52
CA LEU A 125 11.33 16.83 10.49
C LEU A 125 10.98 17.22 11.93
N ARG A 126 11.06 18.49 12.26
CA ARG A 126 10.61 19.01 13.57
C ARG A 126 9.11 18.87 13.78
N ALA A 127 8.30 19.13 12.76
CA ALA A 127 6.84 19.03 12.86
C ALA A 127 6.42 17.58 13.10
N PHE A 128 7.01 16.62 12.38
CA PHE A 128 6.71 15.19 12.57
C PHE A 128 7.13 14.68 13.96
N ALA A 129 8.23 15.18 14.52
CA ALA A 129 8.67 14.86 15.88
C ALA A 129 7.84 15.55 16.98
N SER A 130 7.06 16.59 16.64
CA SER A 130 6.38 17.43 17.62
C SER A 130 5.12 16.77 18.21
N PRO A 131 5.03 16.59 19.54
CA PRO A 131 3.79 16.13 20.16
C PRO A 131 2.59 17.07 19.92
N ALA A 132 2.84 18.37 19.71
CA ALA A 132 1.79 19.37 19.45
C ALA A 132 1.15 19.16 18.06
N VAL A 133 1.89 18.67 17.07
CA VAL A 133 1.38 18.30 15.76
C VAL A 133 0.64 16.95 15.83
N GLY A 134 1.11 16.04 16.69
CA GLY A 134 0.49 14.73 16.89
C GLY A 134 0.55 13.85 15.64
N SER A 135 1.66 13.91 14.89
CA SER A 135 1.81 13.08 13.68
C SER A 135 1.73 11.60 14.00
N ARG A 136 1.00 10.86 13.19
CA ARG A 136 0.94 9.39 13.27
C ARG A 136 2.24 8.72 12.82
N HIS A 137 3.12 9.48 12.18
CA HIS A 137 4.42 9.03 11.68
C HIS A 137 5.60 9.55 12.52
N ALA A 138 5.37 10.01 13.75
CA ALA A 138 6.42 10.54 14.63
C ALA A 138 7.56 9.53 14.87
N GLY A 139 7.25 8.23 14.91
CA GLY A 139 8.25 7.16 15.06
C GLY A 139 9.29 7.08 13.95
N VAL A 140 8.97 7.58 12.75
CA VAL A 140 9.88 7.61 11.58
C VAL A 140 11.08 8.53 11.83
N VAL A 141 10.90 9.57 12.64
CA VAL A 141 11.93 10.57 12.93
C VAL A 141 12.51 10.45 14.34
N ASP A 142 12.17 9.44 15.11
CA ASP A 142 12.55 9.30 16.54
C ASP A 142 14.06 9.13 16.76
N ALA A 143 14.77 8.59 15.77
CA ALA A 143 16.22 8.45 15.80
C ALA A 143 16.96 9.75 15.44
N ILE A 144 16.27 10.78 14.93
CA ILE A 144 16.88 12.04 14.54
C ILE A 144 17.07 12.92 15.78
N ALA A 145 18.33 13.13 16.17
CA ALA A 145 18.68 14.03 17.29
C ALA A 145 18.57 15.51 16.88
N SER A 146 19.04 15.84 15.68
CA SER A 146 18.92 17.19 15.12
C SER A 146 18.91 17.17 13.60
N ALA A 147 18.28 18.19 13.00
CA ALA A 147 18.38 18.51 11.58
C ALA A 147 18.64 20.03 11.47
N GLU A 148 19.66 20.39 10.73
CA GLU A 148 20.13 21.77 10.58
C GLU A 148 20.32 22.11 9.10
N ALA A 149 19.90 23.31 8.71
CA ALA A 149 20.22 23.87 7.40
C ALA A 149 21.62 24.49 7.46
N GLU A 150 22.59 23.88 6.80
CA GLU A 150 23.94 24.43 6.69
C GLU A 150 23.96 25.63 5.73
N ASP A 151 23.20 25.50 4.64
CA ASP A 151 22.88 26.56 3.69
C ASP A 151 21.47 26.37 3.11
N GLU A 152 21.12 27.06 2.00
CA GLU A 152 19.79 26.96 1.38
C GLU A 152 19.52 25.57 0.76
N ARG A 153 20.57 24.79 0.45
CA ARG A 153 20.51 23.54 -0.29
C ARG A 153 21.13 22.34 0.41
N THR A 154 21.67 22.56 1.60
CA THR A 154 22.35 21.50 2.36
C THR A 154 21.69 21.35 3.72
N VAL A 155 21.30 20.12 4.04
CA VAL A 155 20.76 19.72 5.35
C VAL A 155 21.69 18.70 5.96
N VAL A 156 22.08 18.93 7.23
CA VAL A 156 22.83 17.97 8.04
C VAL A 156 21.88 17.36 9.06
N ILE A 157 21.70 16.04 9.00
CA ILE A 157 20.88 15.25 9.90
C ILE A 157 21.79 14.45 10.81
N ARG A 158 21.65 14.64 12.14
CA ARG A 158 22.39 13.88 13.16
C ARG A 158 21.46 12.90 13.88
N LEU A 159 21.90 11.67 14.03
CA LEU A 159 21.19 10.61 14.70
C LEU A 159 21.60 10.50 16.16
N SER A 160 20.65 10.17 17.04
CA SER A 160 20.87 9.83 18.44
C SER A 160 21.42 8.41 18.64
N ARG A 161 21.18 7.54 17.66
CA ARG A 161 21.63 6.14 17.59
C ARG A 161 21.77 5.72 16.13
N PRO A 162 22.55 4.68 15.80
CA PRO A 162 22.52 4.09 14.45
C PRO A 162 21.08 3.75 14.05
N HIS A 163 20.70 4.09 12.83
CA HIS A 163 19.35 3.90 12.31
C HIS A 163 19.40 3.60 10.82
N ALA A 164 19.49 2.33 10.50
CA ALA A 164 19.78 1.85 9.15
C ALA A 164 18.66 2.12 8.14
N THR A 165 17.44 2.41 8.62
CA THR A 165 16.28 2.71 7.76
C THR A 165 16.17 4.19 7.41
N LEU A 166 17.06 5.05 7.89
CA LEU A 166 16.95 6.50 7.72
C LEU A 166 16.70 6.91 6.25
N LEU A 167 17.37 6.29 5.30
CA LEU A 167 17.18 6.64 3.89
C LEU A 167 15.77 6.33 3.40
N THR A 168 15.20 5.19 3.81
CA THR A 168 13.81 4.85 3.51
C THR A 168 12.84 5.78 4.25
N ASP A 169 13.16 6.14 5.50
CA ASP A 169 12.36 7.06 6.31
C ASP A 169 12.31 8.47 5.72
N LEU A 170 13.34 8.89 4.97
CA LEU A 170 13.36 10.16 4.24
C LEU A 170 12.44 10.19 2.99
N GLU A 171 11.66 9.14 2.72
CA GLU A 171 10.45 9.21 1.89
C GLU A 171 9.33 10.07 2.52
N LEU A 172 9.47 10.40 3.79
CA LEU A 172 8.55 11.27 4.49
C LEU A 172 8.26 12.53 3.67
N PRO A 173 6.98 12.85 3.39
CA PRO A 173 6.60 14.01 2.59
C PRO A 173 7.10 15.32 3.18
N ILE A 174 7.81 16.12 2.38
CA ILE A 174 8.28 17.44 2.79
C ILE A 174 7.16 18.46 2.66
N LEU A 175 6.98 19.23 3.71
CA LEU A 175 6.01 20.31 3.81
C LEU A 175 6.71 21.66 3.75
N ARG A 176 6.02 22.69 3.24
CA ARG A 176 6.51 24.06 3.28
C ARG A 176 6.65 24.52 4.74
N ALA A 177 7.74 25.20 5.06
CA ALA A 177 8.13 25.52 6.45
C ALA A 177 7.03 26.24 7.26
N ASP A 178 6.29 27.15 6.62
CA ASP A 178 5.19 27.88 7.26
C ASP A 178 3.91 27.03 7.45
N GLN A 179 3.82 25.86 6.78
CA GLN A 179 2.69 24.94 6.88
C GLN A 179 3.01 23.67 7.68
N ALA A 180 4.28 23.38 7.93
CA ALA A 180 4.70 22.12 8.55
C ALA A 180 4.04 21.85 9.91
N ALA A 181 3.84 22.90 10.72
CA ALA A 181 3.15 22.86 12.02
C ALA A 181 1.73 23.47 11.98
N ALA A 182 1.15 23.71 10.79
CA ALA A 182 -0.21 24.20 10.64
C ALA A 182 -1.25 23.19 11.20
N PRO A 183 -2.48 23.62 11.50
CA PRO A 183 -3.58 22.71 11.85
C PRO A 183 -3.76 21.60 10.80
N PRO A 184 -4.37 20.46 11.15
CA PRO A 184 -4.65 19.39 10.20
C PRO A 184 -5.43 19.88 8.98
N ALA A 185 -5.02 19.43 7.79
CA ALA A 185 -5.60 19.80 6.49
C ALA A 185 -6.05 18.53 5.73
N PRO A 186 -7.18 17.92 6.14
CA PRO A 186 -7.63 16.63 5.60
C PRO A 186 -8.04 16.69 4.13
N ASP A 187 -8.34 17.87 3.62
CA ASP A 187 -8.76 18.16 2.25
C ASP A 187 -7.61 18.21 1.23
N GLY A 188 -6.37 18.11 1.68
CA GLY A 188 -5.18 18.20 0.83
C GLY A 188 -4.78 19.62 0.45
N SER A 189 -5.20 20.64 1.21
CA SER A 189 -4.87 22.05 0.98
C SER A 189 -3.41 22.41 1.31
N LEU A 190 -2.61 21.48 1.87
CA LEU A 190 -1.18 21.70 2.08
C LEU A 190 -0.43 21.75 0.75
N ASP A 191 0.49 22.70 0.64
CA ASP A 191 1.29 22.93 -0.57
C ASP A 191 2.30 21.77 -0.76
N GLY A 192 2.25 21.12 -1.90
CA GLY A 192 3.03 19.91 -2.19
C GLY A 192 4.20 20.13 -3.13
N LEU A 193 5.07 19.12 -3.24
CA LEU A 193 6.20 19.03 -4.17
C LEU A 193 5.99 17.94 -5.23
N GLY A 194 4.91 17.15 -5.11
CA GLY A 194 4.61 16.03 -5.99
C GLY A 194 4.11 16.44 -7.38
N PRO A 195 3.96 15.48 -8.31
CA PRO A 195 3.57 15.76 -9.69
C PRO A 195 2.14 16.29 -9.84
N TYR A 196 1.31 16.20 -8.80
CA TYR A 196 -0.08 16.63 -8.84
C TYR A 196 -0.45 17.53 -7.66
N ALA A 197 -1.33 18.50 -7.91
CA ALA A 197 -1.97 19.35 -6.88
C ALA A 197 -3.43 18.95 -6.70
N VAL A 198 -3.95 19.00 -5.47
CA VAL A 198 -5.36 18.73 -5.16
C VAL A 198 -6.21 19.89 -5.62
N VAL A 199 -7.27 19.59 -6.39
CA VAL A 199 -8.31 20.56 -6.79
C VAL A 199 -9.54 20.40 -5.92
N HIS A 200 -9.91 19.16 -5.63
CA HIS A 200 -11.09 18.79 -4.84
C HIS A 200 -10.87 17.45 -4.15
N SER A 201 -11.38 17.32 -2.94
CA SER A 201 -11.45 16.06 -2.21
C SER A 201 -12.80 15.97 -1.49
N GLY A 202 -13.54 14.90 -1.73
CA GLY A 202 -14.84 14.62 -1.09
C GLY A 202 -15.88 14.09 -2.06
N GLY A 203 -17.00 13.59 -1.52
CA GLY A 203 -18.08 13.04 -2.33
C GLY A 203 -17.73 11.81 -3.15
N GLY A 204 -16.80 10.99 -2.67
CA GLY A 204 -16.35 9.77 -3.37
C GLY A 204 -15.33 10.05 -4.48
N GLU A 205 -14.70 11.24 -4.49
CA GLU A 205 -13.64 11.53 -5.45
C GLU A 205 -12.54 12.44 -4.89
N VAL A 206 -11.34 12.27 -5.44
CA VAL A 206 -10.22 13.21 -5.31
C VAL A 206 -9.78 13.61 -6.71
N LEU A 207 -9.91 14.87 -7.05
CA LEU A 207 -9.47 15.43 -8.33
C LEU A 207 -8.09 16.05 -8.17
N LEU A 208 -7.14 15.59 -8.97
CA LEU A 208 -5.76 16.01 -9.00
C LEU A 208 -5.42 16.63 -10.36
N THR A 209 -4.76 17.79 -10.37
CA THR A 209 -4.30 18.46 -11.60
C THR A 209 -2.76 18.39 -11.70
N PRO A 210 -2.20 18.31 -12.93
CA PRO A 210 -0.74 18.35 -13.12
C PRO A 210 -0.10 19.61 -12.54
N ALA A 211 0.95 19.45 -11.75
CA ALA A 211 1.67 20.54 -11.10
C ALA A 211 2.93 20.94 -11.89
N GLU A 212 3.25 22.23 -11.86
CA GLU A 212 4.48 22.81 -12.43
C GLU A 212 5.61 22.80 -11.40
N GLY A 213 6.87 22.67 -11.86
CA GLY A 213 8.04 22.79 -10.99
C GLY A 213 8.21 21.69 -9.94
N SER A 214 7.44 20.61 -10.05
CA SER A 214 7.47 19.48 -9.12
C SER A 214 8.74 18.63 -9.28
N VAL A 215 8.90 17.64 -8.40
CA VAL A 215 10.04 16.70 -8.44
C VAL A 215 10.10 15.81 -9.70
N LEU A 216 8.99 15.71 -10.45
CA LEU A 216 8.88 15.01 -11.73
C LEU A 216 8.51 16.00 -12.84
N PRO A 217 8.76 15.64 -14.11
CA PRO A 217 8.19 16.36 -15.23
C PRO A 217 6.67 16.48 -15.08
N ARG A 218 6.12 17.62 -15.53
CA ARG A 218 4.67 17.87 -15.45
C ARG A 218 3.90 16.77 -16.16
N PRO A 219 2.96 16.10 -15.48
CA PRO A 219 2.08 15.10 -16.08
C PRO A 219 1.21 15.73 -17.19
N ARG A 220 0.84 14.92 -18.18
CA ARG A 220 -0.03 15.37 -19.27
C ARG A 220 -1.50 15.45 -18.88
N HIS A 221 -1.96 14.49 -18.06
CA HIS A 221 -3.36 14.34 -17.71
C HIS A 221 -3.63 14.66 -16.24
N ALA A 222 -4.77 15.26 -15.97
CA ALA A 222 -5.34 15.27 -14.63
C ALA A 222 -5.73 13.83 -14.23
N VAL A 223 -5.82 13.58 -12.94
CA VAL A 223 -6.21 12.27 -12.36
C VAL A 223 -7.41 12.48 -11.46
N VAL A 224 -8.39 11.58 -11.55
CA VAL A 224 -9.47 11.49 -10.56
C VAL A 224 -9.42 10.12 -9.89
N LEU A 225 -9.26 10.10 -8.57
CA LEU A 225 -9.44 8.90 -7.76
C LEU A 225 -10.94 8.78 -7.48
N ARG A 226 -11.55 7.70 -7.95
CA ARG A 226 -13.00 7.44 -7.84
C ARG A 226 -13.26 6.30 -6.90
N THR A 227 -13.99 6.56 -5.81
CA THR A 227 -14.40 5.52 -4.88
C THR A 227 -15.57 4.71 -5.45
N VAL A 228 -15.37 3.39 -5.54
CA VAL A 228 -16.40 2.42 -5.94
C VAL A 228 -16.25 1.19 -5.08
N HIS A 229 -17.16 0.99 -4.12
CA HIS A 229 -17.04 -0.07 -3.11
C HIS A 229 -17.29 -1.48 -3.67
N ASP A 230 -18.26 -1.61 -4.58
CA ASP A 230 -18.65 -2.89 -5.16
C ASP A 230 -17.75 -3.29 -6.33
N GLU A 231 -17.26 -4.52 -6.33
CA GLU A 231 -16.34 -5.03 -7.34
C GLU A 231 -16.99 -5.14 -8.73
N ASN A 232 -18.25 -5.58 -8.81
CA ASN A 232 -18.96 -5.69 -10.09
C ASN A 232 -19.20 -4.30 -10.68
N ALA A 233 -19.51 -3.30 -9.82
CA ALA A 233 -19.64 -1.92 -10.26
C ALA A 233 -18.31 -1.35 -10.79
N ARG A 234 -17.16 -1.74 -10.21
CA ARG A 234 -15.83 -1.41 -10.75
C ARG A 234 -15.61 -2.04 -12.13
N ALA A 235 -15.91 -3.34 -12.28
CA ALA A 235 -15.79 -4.04 -13.55
C ALA A 235 -16.65 -3.39 -14.65
N LEU A 236 -17.94 -3.16 -14.38
CA LEU A 236 -18.88 -2.48 -15.30
C LEU A 236 -18.40 -1.05 -15.68
N ARG A 237 -17.75 -0.35 -14.76
CA ARG A 237 -17.24 1.00 -15.04
C ARG A 237 -16.04 0.98 -15.97
N LEU A 238 -15.14 -0.04 -15.84
CA LEU A 238 -14.05 -0.29 -16.78
C LEU A 238 -14.58 -0.70 -18.15
N GLU A 239 -15.53 -1.65 -18.22
CA GLU A 239 -16.17 -2.09 -19.47
C GLU A 239 -16.86 -0.95 -20.23
N ALA A 240 -17.51 -0.04 -19.48
CA ALA A 240 -18.17 1.13 -20.07
C ALA A 240 -17.18 2.24 -20.51
N GLY A 241 -15.87 2.05 -20.37
CA GLY A 241 -14.84 3.05 -20.68
C GLY A 241 -14.89 4.31 -19.79
N ARG A 242 -15.53 4.20 -18.61
CA ARG A 242 -15.66 5.33 -17.66
C ARG A 242 -14.49 5.39 -16.69
N ALA A 243 -13.78 4.28 -16.48
CA ALA A 243 -12.57 4.22 -15.67
C ALA A 243 -11.38 3.76 -16.52
N ASP A 244 -10.18 4.16 -16.12
CA ASP A 244 -8.95 3.91 -16.86
C ASP A 244 -7.99 2.98 -16.13
N VAL A 245 -8.00 2.95 -14.79
CA VAL A 245 -7.06 2.16 -13.97
C VAL A 245 -7.76 1.55 -12.76
N ALA A 246 -7.50 0.27 -12.50
CA ALA A 246 -7.84 -0.41 -11.26
C ALA A 246 -6.66 -1.30 -10.82
N VAL A 247 -6.11 -1.10 -9.62
CA VAL A 247 -4.97 -1.86 -9.09
C VAL A 247 -5.45 -2.77 -7.97
N ASN A 248 -5.28 -4.08 -8.11
CA ASN A 248 -5.68 -5.12 -7.13
C ASN A 248 -7.16 -5.04 -6.70
N LEU A 249 -8.03 -4.54 -7.58
CA LEU A 249 -9.44 -4.32 -7.27
C LEU A 249 -10.40 -5.24 -8.05
N ILE A 250 -9.85 -6.12 -8.87
CA ILE A 250 -10.59 -7.10 -9.67
C ILE A 250 -10.12 -8.51 -9.31
N SER A 251 -11.04 -9.34 -8.85
CA SER A 251 -10.73 -10.72 -8.41
C SER A 251 -10.25 -11.61 -9.56
N PRO A 252 -9.56 -12.71 -9.24
CA PRO A 252 -9.17 -13.72 -10.22
C PRO A 252 -10.33 -14.24 -11.07
N THR A 253 -11.52 -14.30 -10.47
CA THR A 253 -12.72 -14.86 -11.12
C THR A 253 -13.34 -13.92 -12.13
N LEU A 254 -13.31 -12.61 -11.92
CA LEU A 254 -13.87 -11.60 -12.84
C LEU A 254 -12.89 -11.17 -13.93
N LEU A 255 -11.60 -11.24 -13.67
CA LEU A 255 -10.57 -10.72 -14.57
C LEU A 255 -10.61 -11.31 -15.98
N PRO A 256 -10.78 -12.64 -16.20
CA PRO A 256 -10.82 -13.20 -17.56
C PRO A 256 -11.96 -12.65 -18.42
N ALA A 257 -13.16 -12.50 -17.85
CA ALA A 257 -14.31 -11.94 -18.55
C ALA A 257 -14.09 -10.45 -18.89
N LEU A 258 -13.50 -9.70 -17.96
CA LEU A 258 -13.20 -8.29 -18.15
C LEU A 258 -12.14 -8.06 -19.24
N LEU A 259 -11.09 -8.87 -19.26
CA LEU A 259 -10.03 -8.77 -20.27
C LEU A 259 -10.45 -9.28 -21.67
N ALA A 260 -11.57 -9.97 -21.78
CA ALA A 260 -12.17 -10.29 -23.07
C ALA A 260 -12.82 -9.06 -23.74
N GLN A 261 -13.02 -7.97 -23.01
CA GLN A 261 -13.58 -6.72 -23.56
C GLN A 261 -12.53 -5.95 -24.34
N PRO A 262 -12.88 -5.41 -25.53
CA PRO A 262 -11.97 -4.57 -26.32
C PRO A 262 -11.53 -3.33 -25.54
N GLY A 263 -10.27 -2.93 -25.67
CA GLY A 263 -9.74 -1.71 -25.09
C GLY A 263 -9.34 -1.81 -23.62
N LEU A 264 -9.41 -3.01 -23.03
CA LEU A 264 -8.89 -3.30 -21.71
C LEU A 264 -7.66 -4.21 -21.78
N SER A 265 -6.71 -3.97 -20.91
CA SER A 265 -5.50 -4.78 -20.76
C SER A 265 -5.14 -4.92 -19.27
N SER A 266 -4.30 -5.90 -18.99
CA SER A 266 -3.77 -6.10 -17.63
C SER A 266 -2.26 -6.09 -17.67
N THR A 267 -1.65 -5.39 -16.71
CA THR A 267 -0.23 -5.53 -16.40
C THR A 267 -0.07 -6.21 -15.04
N ARG A 268 0.99 -6.97 -14.92
CA ARG A 268 1.33 -7.72 -13.72
C ARG A 268 2.77 -7.42 -13.34
N ARG A 269 3.00 -7.14 -12.06
CA ARG A 269 4.32 -6.94 -11.50
C ARG A 269 4.46 -7.75 -10.22
N PRO A 270 5.59 -8.43 -9.97
CA PRO A 270 5.86 -9.04 -8.68
C PRO A 270 5.69 -8.05 -7.54
N GLY A 271 4.95 -8.43 -6.49
CA GLY A 271 4.65 -7.55 -5.36
C GLY A 271 5.65 -7.69 -4.23
N ALA A 272 5.83 -6.61 -3.48
CA ALA A 272 6.62 -6.57 -2.24
C ALA A 272 5.73 -6.78 -1.02
N ASN A 273 4.95 -7.82 -1.03
CA ASN A 273 4.09 -8.24 0.07
C ASN A 273 4.41 -9.69 0.44
N LEU A 274 3.95 -10.15 1.57
CA LEU A 274 4.07 -11.54 2.00
C LEU A 274 2.76 -11.99 2.63
N THR A 275 2.11 -13.00 2.07
CA THR A 275 1.09 -13.77 2.77
C THR A 275 1.77 -14.92 3.51
N TYR A 276 1.48 -15.06 4.80
CA TYR A 276 2.12 -16.02 5.68
C TYR A 276 1.15 -16.59 6.70
N MET A 277 1.49 -17.75 7.25
CA MET A 277 0.83 -18.32 8.40
C MET A 277 1.68 -18.08 9.64
N ILE A 278 1.09 -17.40 10.63
CA ILE A 278 1.71 -17.23 11.94
C ILE A 278 1.42 -18.45 12.81
N VAL A 279 2.39 -18.89 13.58
CA VAL A 279 2.32 -20.02 14.50
C VAL A 279 2.43 -19.50 15.93
N GLN A 280 1.58 -19.96 16.84
CA GLN A 280 1.64 -19.64 18.26
C GLN A 280 2.59 -20.62 18.97
N GLU A 281 3.86 -20.24 19.10
CA GLU A 281 4.90 -21.12 19.61
C GLU A 281 4.79 -21.49 21.10
N SER A 282 4.01 -20.74 21.88
CA SER A 282 3.78 -21.08 23.28
C SER A 282 2.74 -22.19 23.48
N HIS A 283 2.13 -22.72 22.41
CA HIS A 283 1.07 -23.73 22.48
C HIS A 283 1.57 -25.14 22.08
N GLY A 284 1.72 -25.99 23.08
CA GLY A 284 1.95 -27.43 22.90
C GLY A 284 3.08 -27.76 21.89
N PRO A 285 2.81 -28.64 20.91
CA PRO A 285 3.83 -29.08 19.95
C PRO A 285 4.32 -27.98 19.00
N LEU A 286 3.59 -26.86 18.84
CA LEU A 286 3.95 -25.77 17.95
C LEU A 286 5.26 -25.05 18.35
N GLY A 287 5.71 -25.21 19.60
CA GLY A 287 7.02 -24.75 20.06
C GLY A 287 8.21 -25.53 19.47
N ASP A 288 7.99 -26.73 18.94
CA ASP A 288 9.05 -27.54 18.31
C ASP A 288 9.23 -27.15 16.83
N ALA A 289 10.44 -26.71 16.46
CA ALA A 289 10.76 -26.31 15.08
C ALA A 289 10.54 -27.45 14.07
N ARG A 290 10.71 -28.72 14.47
CA ARG A 290 10.44 -29.89 13.60
C ARG A 290 8.95 -29.96 13.24
N VAL A 291 8.06 -29.65 14.20
CA VAL A 291 6.62 -29.61 13.95
C VAL A 291 6.30 -28.45 12.99
N ARG A 292 6.86 -27.26 13.21
CA ARG A 292 6.65 -26.11 12.32
C ARG A 292 7.16 -26.38 10.90
N ALA A 293 8.35 -26.99 10.77
CA ALA A 293 8.90 -27.42 9.48
C ALA A 293 7.99 -28.45 8.79
N ALA A 294 7.47 -29.42 9.52
CA ALA A 294 6.54 -30.40 8.99
C ALA A 294 5.21 -29.78 8.54
N LEU A 295 4.66 -28.82 9.29
CA LEU A 295 3.49 -28.04 8.86
C LEU A 295 3.79 -27.28 7.55
N SER A 296 4.98 -26.67 7.42
CA SER A 296 5.40 -25.99 6.19
C SER A 296 5.49 -26.94 4.99
N LEU A 297 6.04 -28.17 5.18
CA LEU A 297 6.13 -29.19 4.15
C LEU A 297 4.76 -29.73 3.69
N ALA A 298 3.73 -29.64 4.53
CA ALA A 298 2.38 -30.07 4.20
C ALA A 298 1.69 -29.17 3.18
N LEU A 299 2.14 -27.92 3.00
CA LEU A 299 1.42 -26.90 2.24
C LEU A 299 1.87 -26.84 0.78
N ASP A 300 0.98 -27.15 -0.18
CA ASP A 300 1.22 -27.00 -1.63
C ASP A 300 0.95 -25.56 -2.10
N ARG A 301 1.96 -24.72 -1.85
CA ARG A 301 1.93 -23.31 -2.25
C ARG A 301 1.76 -23.12 -3.76
N ALA A 302 2.38 -23.97 -4.56
CA ALA A 302 2.34 -23.89 -6.02
C ALA A 302 0.93 -24.16 -6.55
N MET A 303 0.24 -25.17 -6.02
CA MET A 303 -1.15 -25.48 -6.35
C MET A 303 -2.07 -24.31 -5.98
N ILE A 304 -1.95 -23.75 -4.78
CA ILE A 304 -2.76 -22.60 -4.33
C ILE A 304 -2.51 -21.39 -5.23
N CYS A 305 -1.24 -21.05 -5.51
CA CYS A 305 -0.89 -19.92 -6.39
C CYS A 305 -1.46 -20.07 -7.80
N SER A 306 -1.38 -21.28 -8.39
CA SER A 306 -1.85 -21.52 -9.75
C SER A 306 -3.37 -21.59 -9.86
N THR A 307 -4.07 -22.14 -8.86
CA THR A 307 -5.52 -22.36 -8.90
C THR A 307 -6.30 -21.21 -8.26
N LEU A 308 -6.23 -21.07 -6.94
CA LEU A 308 -7.04 -20.08 -6.21
C LEU A 308 -6.62 -18.64 -6.52
N LEU A 309 -5.32 -18.40 -6.67
CA LEU A 309 -4.79 -17.06 -6.96
C LEU A 309 -4.67 -16.81 -8.49
N GLY A 310 -5.08 -17.77 -9.33
CA GLY A 310 -5.12 -17.63 -10.79
C GLY A 310 -3.75 -17.32 -11.40
N GLY A 311 -2.66 -17.84 -10.81
CA GLY A 311 -1.29 -17.59 -11.21
C GLY A 311 -0.78 -16.18 -10.91
N ARG A 312 -1.44 -15.42 -10.02
CA ARG A 312 -1.09 -14.02 -9.66
C ARG A 312 -0.39 -13.93 -8.32
N ALA A 313 0.36 -14.94 -7.99
CA ALA A 313 1.22 -15.00 -6.83
C ALA A 313 2.36 -15.97 -7.12
N GLU A 314 3.48 -15.76 -6.44
CA GLU A 314 4.65 -16.62 -6.50
C GLU A 314 4.79 -17.38 -5.17
N PRO A 315 4.99 -18.71 -5.16
CA PRO A 315 5.24 -19.45 -3.95
C PRO A 315 6.44 -18.91 -3.19
N ALA A 316 6.29 -18.66 -1.89
CA ALA A 316 7.34 -18.05 -1.11
C ALA A 316 8.54 -18.98 -0.89
N GLY A 317 9.73 -18.42 -1.05
CA GLY A 317 11.00 -19.04 -0.67
C GLY A 317 11.51 -18.57 0.69
N GLY A 318 11.02 -17.49 1.23
CA GLY A 318 11.42 -16.87 2.48
C GLY A 318 10.51 -15.72 2.86
N LEU A 319 11.00 -14.79 3.68
CA LEU A 319 10.22 -13.65 4.16
C LEU A 319 10.21 -12.47 3.17
N MET A 320 11.32 -12.28 2.42
CA MET A 320 11.47 -11.18 1.47
C MET A 320 11.07 -11.60 0.07
N ALA A 321 10.17 -10.82 -0.58
CA ALA A 321 9.78 -11.03 -1.97
C ALA A 321 10.98 -10.87 -2.92
N PRO A 322 11.00 -11.58 -4.08
CA PRO A 322 12.13 -11.50 -5.03
C PRO A 322 12.46 -10.09 -5.51
N ALA A 323 11.47 -9.20 -5.60
CA ALA A 323 11.68 -7.80 -5.96
C ALA A 323 12.39 -6.98 -4.87
N HIS A 324 12.45 -7.47 -3.63
CA HIS A 324 13.00 -6.70 -2.51
C HIS A 324 14.53 -6.74 -2.51
N TRP A 325 15.19 -5.61 -2.26
CA TRP A 325 16.65 -5.50 -2.23
C TRP A 325 17.33 -6.45 -1.22
N ALA A 326 16.64 -6.82 -0.14
CA ALA A 326 17.15 -7.74 0.88
C ALA A 326 16.77 -9.21 0.63
N HIS A 327 16.16 -9.52 -0.52
CA HIS A 327 15.85 -10.92 -0.87
C HIS A 327 17.11 -11.79 -0.89
N ALA A 328 17.00 -12.95 -0.28
CA ALA A 328 18.03 -13.99 -0.36
C ALA A 328 17.64 -15.02 -1.42
N ASP A 329 18.50 -15.20 -2.41
CA ASP A 329 18.26 -16.17 -3.49
C ASP A 329 18.05 -17.58 -2.92
N GLY A 330 17.02 -18.25 -3.40
CA GLY A 330 16.73 -19.62 -2.96
C GLY A 330 15.45 -20.15 -3.64
N PRO A 331 15.30 -21.49 -3.70
CA PRO A 331 14.08 -22.06 -4.26
C PRO A 331 12.89 -21.79 -3.34
N PRO A 332 11.66 -21.85 -3.87
CA PRO A 332 10.44 -21.87 -3.07
C PRO A 332 10.51 -22.98 -1.99
N LEU A 333 9.79 -22.76 -0.89
CA LEU A 333 9.69 -23.77 0.15
C LEU A 333 9.06 -25.05 -0.41
N PRO A 334 9.64 -26.23 -0.12
CA PRO A 334 9.19 -27.50 -0.71
C PRO A 334 7.82 -27.90 -0.16
N HIS A 335 7.08 -28.69 -0.98
CA HIS A 335 5.93 -29.46 -0.56
C HIS A 335 6.29 -30.96 -0.58
N ASP A 336 6.11 -31.65 0.54
CA ASP A 336 6.29 -33.10 0.68
C ASP A 336 5.41 -33.62 1.83
N ALA A 337 4.17 -33.94 1.53
CA ALA A 337 3.20 -34.43 2.50
C ALA A 337 3.62 -35.77 3.15
N ALA A 338 4.35 -36.62 2.43
CA ALA A 338 4.81 -37.90 2.97
C ALA A 338 5.93 -37.70 4.02
N ARG A 339 6.84 -36.78 3.76
CA ARG A 339 7.87 -36.35 4.72
C ARG A 339 7.24 -35.63 5.90
N ALA A 340 6.32 -34.69 5.67
CA ALA A 340 5.60 -33.95 6.72
C ALA A 340 4.94 -34.92 7.73
N ARG A 341 4.25 -35.94 7.23
CA ARG A 341 3.61 -36.95 8.08
C ARG A 341 4.61 -37.69 8.95
N ARG A 342 5.76 -38.12 8.38
CA ARG A 342 6.82 -38.82 9.15
C ARG A 342 7.39 -37.89 10.24
N GLU A 343 7.72 -36.66 9.91
CA GLU A 343 8.27 -35.68 10.86
C GLU A 343 7.31 -35.36 12.01
N LEU A 344 5.99 -35.27 11.72
CA LEU A 344 4.98 -35.11 12.76
C LEU A 344 4.86 -36.33 13.68
N GLN A 345 4.96 -37.56 13.13
CA GLN A 345 4.99 -38.80 13.91
C GLN A 345 6.23 -38.85 14.83
N ASP A 346 7.40 -38.57 14.26
CA ASP A 346 8.67 -38.59 14.99
C ASP A 346 8.75 -37.52 16.09
N ALA A 347 8.03 -36.38 15.89
CA ALA A 347 7.86 -35.33 16.89
C ALA A 347 6.74 -35.60 17.90
N GLY A 348 5.98 -36.71 17.76
CA GLY A 348 4.83 -37.02 18.62
C GLY A 348 3.63 -36.06 18.47
N ALA A 349 3.52 -35.40 17.32
CA ALA A 349 2.46 -34.42 17.02
C ALA A 349 1.37 -34.99 16.11
N GLU A 350 1.38 -36.29 15.79
CA GLU A 350 0.33 -36.92 14.98
C GLU A 350 -1.05 -36.78 15.67
N GLY A 351 -2.06 -36.44 14.89
CA GLY A 351 -3.44 -36.28 15.38
C GLY A 351 -3.69 -34.98 16.14
N MET A 352 -2.73 -34.05 16.19
CA MET A 352 -2.94 -32.76 16.85
C MET A 352 -4.10 -31.96 16.22
N ARG A 353 -4.75 -31.16 17.04
CA ARG A 353 -5.82 -30.25 16.64
C ARG A 353 -5.38 -28.82 16.86
N VAL A 354 -5.64 -27.97 15.89
CA VAL A 354 -5.25 -26.56 15.90
C VAL A 354 -6.42 -25.66 15.45
N ALA A 355 -6.56 -24.49 16.06
CA ALA A 355 -7.44 -23.44 15.61
C ALA A 355 -6.72 -22.61 14.53
N LEU A 356 -7.26 -22.60 13.29
CA LEU A 356 -6.75 -21.79 12.17
C LEU A 356 -7.66 -20.56 11.99
N LEU A 357 -7.15 -19.37 12.34
CA LEU A 357 -7.88 -18.12 12.22
C LEU A 357 -7.69 -17.50 10.82
N THR A 358 -8.78 -17.00 10.26
CA THR A 358 -8.80 -16.27 9.00
C THR A 358 -9.82 -15.12 9.04
N SER A 359 -9.68 -14.15 8.11
CA SER A 359 -10.63 -13.04 8.00
C SER A 359 -11.90 -13.42 7.24
N THR A 360 -12.91 -12.54 7.29
CA THR A 360 -14.18 -12.70 6.55
C THR A 360 -14.04 -12.47 5.04
N GLU A 361 -12.88 -12.09 4.55
CA GLU A 361 -12.63 -11.97 3.11
C GLU A 361 -12.76 -13.34 2.43
N ARG A 362 -13.56 -13.40 1.37
CA ARG A 362 -13.93 -14.65 0.71
C ARG A 362 -12.72 -15.47 0.28
N LEU A 363 -11.76 -14.85 -0.44
CA LEU A 363 -10.57 -15.56 -0.94
C LEU A 363 -9.73 -16.12 0.21
N ARG A 364 -9.58 -15.38 1.32
CA ARG A 364 -8.85 -15.87 2.50
C ARG A 364 -9.55 -17.04 3.17
N GLY A 365 -10.89 -17.02 3.21
CA GLY A 365 -11.68 -18.16 3.70
C GLY A 365 -11.53 -19.40 2.82
N ASP A 366 -11.50 -19.24 1.48
CA ASP A 366 -11.26 -20.33 0.55
C ASP A 366 -9.86 -20.93 0.72
N VAL A 367 -8.84 -20.09 0.81
CA VAL A 367 -7.46 -20.47 1.12
C VAL A 367 -7.37 -21.23 2.45
N ALA A 368 -7.97 -20.72 3.52
CA ALA A 368 -7.91 -21.37 4.83
C ALA A 368 -8.49 -22.79 4.80
N ARG A 369 -9.57 -23.02 4.04
CA ARG A 369 -10.15 -24.36 3.86
C ARG A 369 -9.23 -25.33 3.12
N VAL A 370 -8.53 -24.85 2.08
CA VAL A 370 -7.54 -25.65 1.36
C VAL A 370 -6.36 -25.99 2.25
N LEU A 371 -5.78 -25.01 2.95
CA LEU A 371 -4.69 -25.27 3.89
C LEU A 371 -5.09 -26.24 5.02
N ALA A 372 -6.32 -26.12 5.55
CA ALA A 372 -6.85 -27.06 6.53
C ALA A 372 -6.98 -28.49 5.98
N GLN A 373 -7.35 -28.64 4.70
CA GLN A 373 -7.42 -29.93 4.03
C GLN A 373 -6.01 -30.54 3.85
N GLU A 374 -5.03 -29.76 3.40
CA GLU A 374 -3.63 -30.22 3.26
C GLU A 374 -3.04 -30.64 4.60
N LEU A 375 -3.30 -29.90 5.68
CA LEU A 375 -2.93 -30.27 7.04
C LEU A 375 -3.60 -31.59 7.49
N ALA A 376 -4.87 -31.80 7.12
CA ALA A 376 -5.58 -33.06 7.44
C ALA A 376 -4.95 -34.28 6.73
N GLU A 377 -4.40 -34.12 5.53
CA GLU A 377 -3.70 -35.17 4.80
C GLU A 377 -2.45 -35.68 5.53
N VAL A 378 -1.81 -34.84 6.35
CA VAL A 378 -0.64 -35.21 7.16
C VAL A 378 -1.00 -35.54 8.60
N GLY A 379 -2.29 -35.63 8.94
CA GLY A 379 -2.78 -36.04 10.26
C GLY A 379 -3.00 -34.86 11.25
N VAL A 380 -2.96 -33.61 10.78
CA VAL A 380 -3.24 -32.42 11.62
C VAL A 380 -4.66 -31.92 11.33
N ARG A 381 -5.50 -31.83 12.36
CA ARG A 381 -6.87 -31.31 12.22
C ARG A 381 -6.88 -29.81 12.49
N ALA A 382 -7.06 -29.00 11.46
CA ALA A 382 -7.22 -27.55 11.57
C ALA A 382 -8.72 -27.16 11.54
N ASP A 383 -9.20 -26.62 12.66
CA ASP A 383 -10.56 -26.07 12.75
C ASP A 383 -10.53 -24.60 12.29
N VAL A 384 -11.08 -24.30 11.10
CA VAL A 384 -11.07 -22.94 10.51
C VAL A 384 -12.07 -22.05 11.24
N ILE A 385 -11.59 -20.93 11.77
CA ILE A 385 -12.39 -19.93 12.49
C ILE A 385 -12.31 -18.62 11.71
N THR A 386 -13.44 -18.22 11.11
CA THR A 386 -13.54 -16.97 10.35
C THR A 386 -14.00 -15.83 11.26
N LEU A 387 -13.25 -14.72 11.27
CA LEU A 387 -13.49 -13.57 12.14
C LEU A 387 -13.43 -12.26 11.36
N GLU A 388 -14.17 -11.25 11.84
CA GLU A 388 -13.95 -9.87 11.42
C GLU A 388 -12.51 -9.46 11.81
N ILE A 389 -11.86 -8.63 10.98
CA ILE A 389 -10.42 -8.36 11.10
C ILE A 389 -10.02 -7.77 12.46
N GLY A 390 -10.80 -6.84 13.01
CA GLY A 390 -10.52 -6.25 14.33
C GLY A 390 -10.57 -7.27 15.45
N THR A 391 -11.58 -8.14 15.42
CA THR A 391 -11.74 -9.26 16.36
C THR A 391 -10.61 -10.27 16.23
N MET A 392 -10.23 -10.59 15.00
CA MET A 392 -9.10 -11.48 14.72
C MET A 392 -7.81 -10.92 15.31
N ILE A 393 -7.48 -9.65 15.06
CA ILE A 393 -6.28 -8.99 15.59
C ILE A 393 -6.29 -8.95 17.12
N ALA A 394 -7.45 -8.71 17.75
CA ALA A 394 -7.56 -8.73 19.21
C ALA A 394 -7.22 -10.11 19.79
N ARG A 395 -7.74 -11.20 19.20
CA ARG A 395 -7.42 -12.58 19.61
C ARG A 395 -5.93 -12.91 19.39
N LEU A 396 -5.35 -12.49 18.24
CA LEU A 396 -3.93 -12.67 17.96
C LEU A 396 -3.06 -11.95 19.00
N ASN A 397 -3.41 -10.73 19.38
CA ASN A 397 -2.68 -9.96 20.39
C ASN A 397 -2.80 -10.62 21.80
N ALA A 398 -3.95 -11.21 22.11
CA ALA A 398 -4.14 -11.97 23.34
C ALA A 398 -3.38 -13.31 23.33
N GLY A 399 -3.01 -13.83 22.15
CA GLY A 399 -2.40 -15.15 21.98
C GLY A 399 -3.41 -16.30 21.95
N ASP A 400 -4.69 -16.00 21.73
CA ASP A 400 -5.80 -16.96 21.68
C ASP A 400 -5.98 -17.50 20.24
N PHE A 401 -5.00 -18.28 19.77
CA PHE A 401 -4.98 -18.95 18.48
C PHE A 401 -3.84 -19.96 18.43
N ASP A 402 -3.87 -20.90 17.50
CA ASP A 402 -2.76 -21.80 17.21
C ASP A 402 -2.07 -21.40 15.89
N LEU A 403 -2.85 -21.24 14.83
CA LEU A 403 -2.42 -20.79 13.50
C LEU A 403 -3.29 -19.63 13.03
N ALA A 404 -2.74 -18.72 12.23
CA ALA A 404 -3.53 -17.68 11.58
C ALA A 404 -2.90 -17.22 10.27
N ILE A 405 -3.73 -16.91 9.27
CA ILE A 405 -3.29 -16.39 7.96
C ILE A 405 -3.31 -14.87 8.00
N LEU A 406 -2.16 -14.27 7.73
CA LEU A 406 -1.98 -12.82 7.67
C LEU A 406 -1.24 -12.41 6.39
N GLN A 407 -1.23 -11.12 6.11
CA GLN A 407 -0.44 -10.52 5.04
C GLN A 407 0.30 -9.29 5.55
N LEU A 408 1.56 -9.16 5.14
CA LEU A 408 2.34 -7.93 5.19
C LEU A 408 2.19 -7.25 3.82
N PRO A 409 1.43 -6.16 3.71
CA PRO A 409 0.99 -5.66 2.40
C PRO A 409 2.06 -4.87 1.64
N GLU A 410 2.90 -4.11 2.33
CA GLU A 410 3.93 -3.25 1.71
C GLU A 410 5.23 -3.41 2.49
N MET A 411 5.98 -4.48 2.18
CA MET A 411 7.27 -4.70 2.80
C MET A 411 8.34 -3.95 2.02
N THR A 412 8.56 -2.69 2.39
CA THR A 412 9.51 -1.80 1.73
C THR A 412 10.86 -1.76 2.44
N GLU A 413 10.89 -2.15 3.72
CA GLU A 413 12.07 -2.15 4.55
C GLU A 413 12.08 -3.43 5.41
N PRO A 414 13.13 -4.26 5.35
CA PRO A 414 13.15 -5.54 6.06
C PRO A 414 13.15 -5.38 7.58
N ASN A 415 13.48 -4.19 8.09
CA ASN A 415 13.42 -3.86 9.50
C ASN A 415 12.00 -4.03 10.11
N VAL A 416 10.96 -4.01 9.30
CA VAL A 416 9.60 -4.31 9.74
C VAL A 416 9.52 -5.68 10.43
N LEU A 417 10.37 -6.64 10.07
CA LEU A 417 10.45 -7.96 10.71
C LEU A 417 10.75 -7.87 12.21
N ARG A 418 11.50 -6.86 12.64
CA ARG A 418 11.75 -6.62 14.06
C ARG A 418 10.46 -6.43 14.86
N TYR A 419 9.50 -5.69 14.29
CA TYR A 419 8.20 -5.47 14.92
C TYR A 419 7.35 -6.75 15.00
N PHE A 420 7.54 -7.69 14.07
CA PHE A 420 6.77 -8.93 13.98
C PHE A 420 7.43 -10.13 14.66
N LEU A 421 8.75 -10.16 14.80
CA LEU A 421 9.49 -11.37 15.22
C LEU A 421 10.35 -11.18 16.47
N HIS A 422 10.84 -9.96 16.76
CA HIS A 422 11.73 -9.76 17.90
C HIS A 422 11.02 -10.05 19.23
N SER A 423 11.71 -10.71 20.17
CA SER A 423 11.15 -11.10 21.48
C SER A 423 10.63 -9.92 22.31
N ASN A 424 11.22 -8.72 22.13
CA ASN A 424 10.74 -7.48 22.78
C ASN A 424 9.45 -6.92 22.16
N ALA A 425 9.04 -7.38 20.98
CA ALA A 425 7.87 -6.94 20.25
C ALA A 425 6.62 -7.79 20.49
N ILE A 426 6.62 -8.66 21.51
CA ILE A 426 5.42 -9.38 21.93
C ILE A 426 4.36 -8.38 22.39
N PRO A 427 3.08 -8.52 21.95
CA PRO A 427 2.00 -7.62 22.35
C PRO A 427 1.96 -7.39 23.86
N PRO A 428 1.68 -6.15 24.35
CA PRO A 428 1.23 -4.97 23.58
C PRO A 428 2.34 -4.11 22.97
N ARG A 429 3.62 -4.47 23.07
CA ARG A 429 4.75 -3.65 22.63
C ARG A 429 5.02 -3.72 21.12
N GLY A 430 4.48 -4.72 20.43
CA GLY A 430 4.63 -4.91 19.00
C GLY A 430 3.67 -5.97 18.48
N ALA A 431 4.00 -6.61 17.37
CA ALA A 431 3.17 -7.59 16.69
C ALA A 431 3.80 -9.00 16.59
N ASN A 432 4.77 -9.32 17.45
CA ASN A 432 5.24 -10.69 17.63
C ASN A 432 4.14 -11.53 18.33
N ARG A 433 3.06 -11.79 17.57
CA ARG A 433 1.88 -12.51 18.03
C ARG A 433 2.14 -14.00 18.22
N GLY A 434 3.08 -14.56 17.42
CA GLY A 434 3.56 -15.95 17.56
C GLY A 434 4.33 -16.22 18.85
N ARG A 435 4.67 -15.15 19.59
CA ARG A 435 5.46 -15.19 20.84
C ARG A 435 6.84 -15.82 20.66
N VAL A 436 7.43 -15.61 19.48
CA VAL A 436 8.80 -16.04 19.14
C VAL A 436 9.80 -15.54 20.18
N ARG A 437 10.70 -16.42 20.61
CA ARG A 437 11.77 -16.15 21.57
C ARG A 437 13.03 -16.88 21.16
N ASP A 438 13.69 -16.41 20.11
CA ASP A 438 14.97 -16.90 19.65
C ASP A 438 16.03 -15.80 19.72
N ALA A 439 17.02 -15.98 20.60
CA ALA A 439 18.09 -15.00 20.78
C ALA A 439 18.99 -14.84 19.54
N ARG A 440 19.07 -15.85 18.68
CA ARG A 440 19.81 -15.78 17.39
C ARG A 440 19.09 -14.84 16.44
N LEU A 441 17.76 -14.98 16.34
CA LEU A 441 16.90 -14.12 15.54
C LEU A 441 16.93 -12.68 16.06
N ASP A 442 16.77 -12.48 17.37
CA ASP A 442 16.87 -11.17 18.01
C ASP A 442 18.18 -10.47 17.67
N ALA A 443 19.32 -11.20 17.74
CA ALA A 443 20.64 -10.66 17.42
C ALA A 443 20.76 -10.22 15.95
N LEU A 444 20.21 -10.99 15.01
CA LEU A 444 20.20 -10.64 13.58
C LEU A 444 19.31 -9.43 13.29
N LEU A 445 18.13 -9.35 13.91
CA LEU A 445 17.23 -8.20 13.80
C LEU A 445 17.88 -6.92 14.36
N ASP A 446 18.56 -7.02 15.50
CA ASP A 446 19.31 -5.92 16.10
C ASP A 446 20.54 -5.51 15.26
N GLU A 447 21.21 -6.46 14.61
CA GLU A 447 22.32 -6.16 13.68
C GLU A 447 21.80 -5.43 12.43
N GLY A 448 20.67 -5.90 11.87
CA GLY A 448 20.02 -5.25 10.70
C GLY A 448 19.60 -3.80 10.93
N ASP A 449 19.28 -3.43 12.18
CA ASP A 449 18.97 -2.05 12.59
C ASP A 449 20.20 -1.13 12.66
N ARG A 450 21.36 -1.71 12.91
CA ARG A 450 22.58 -0.93 13.18
C ARG A 450 23.52 -0.81 11.98
N VAL A 451 23.46 -1.76 11.04
CA VAL A 451 24.34 -1.78 9.87
C VAL A 451 23.82 -0.80 8.83
N MET A 452 24.57 0.28 8.56
CA MET A 452 24.18 1.35 7.66
C MET A 452 24.41 1.04 6.19
N ASP A 453 25.43 0.23 5.87
CA ASP A 453 25.75 -0.16 4.49
C ASP A 453 24.75 -1.19 3.97
N ILE A 454 24.12 -0.91 2.83
CA ILE A 454 23.04 -1.74 2.27
C ILE A 454 23.53 -3.14 1.87
N THR A 455 24.77 -3.27 1.42
CA THR A 455 25.36 -4.56 1.03
C THR A 455 25.61 -5.42 2.26
N ALA A 456 26.15 -4.84 3.32
CA ALA A 456 26.33 -5.51 4.60
C ALA A 456 24.98 -5.86 5.24
N ARG A 457 23.96 -4.99 5.15
CA ARG A 457 22.60 -5.29 5.62
C ARG A 457 21.99 -6.48 4.86
N ARG A 458 22.15 -6.53 3.53
CA ARG A 458 21.70 -7.67 2.72
C ARG A 458 22.28 -8.98 3.25
N ALA A 459 23.58 -9.01 3.61
CA ALA A 459 24.20 -10.20 4.19
C ALA A 459 23.62 -10.56 5.58
N VAL A 460 23.23 -9.58 6.39
CA VAL A 460 22.54 -9.84 7.67
C VAL A 460 21.19 -10.51 7.42
N TYR A 461 20.37 -9.93 6.52
CA TYR A 461 19.06 -10.50 6.23
C TYR A 461 19.12 -11.84 5.50
N ALA A 462 20.17 -12.12 4.72
CA ALA A 462 20.39 -13.46 4.16
C ALA A 462 20.64 -14.51 5.25
N ARG A 463 21.36 -14.16 6.33
CA ARG A 463 21.51 -15.05 7.50
C ARG A 463 20.21 -15.22 8.27
N LEU A 464 19.41 -14.16 8.38
CA LEU A 464 18.08 -14.21 9.00
C LEU A 464 17.15 -15.15 8.21
N GLU A 465 17.10 -15.01 6.89
CA GLU A 465 16.33 -15.90 6.01
C GLU A 465 16.75 -17.37 6.13
N ALA A 466 18.06 -17.63 6.26
CA ALA A 466 18.56 -18.99 6.46
C ALA A 466 18.08 -19.55 7.80
N LEU A 467 18.13 -18.77 8.89
CA LEU A 467 17.62 -19.15 10.21
C LEU A 467 16.11 -19.40 10.16
N GLU A 468 15.34 -18.54 9.50
CA GLU A 468 13.89 -18.70 9.38
C GLU A 468 13.50 -19.95 8.57
N ARG A 469 14.28 -20.32 7.56
CA ARG A 469 14.09 -21.59 6.82
C ARG A 469 14.32 -22.82 7.70
N GLU A 470 15.19 -22.73 8.70
CA GLU A 470 15.47 -23.79 9.65
C GLU A 470 14.43 -23.87 10.77
N GLU A 471 14.09 -22.73 11.36
CA GLU A 471 13.25 -22.64 12.55
C GLU A 471 11.75 -22.52 12.27
N MET A 472 11.38 -21.98 11.09
CA MET A 472 9.99 -21.78 10.68
C MET A 472 9.15 -21.06 11.75
N HIS A 473 9.65 -19.97 12.31
CA HIS A 473 8.90 -19.14 13.25
C HIS A 473 7.62 -18.58 12.63
N VAL A 474 7.64 -18.31 11.34
CA VAL A 474 6.46 -18.10 10.50
C VAL A 474 6.56 -19.01 9.28
N LEU A 475 5.41 -19.38 8.72
CA LEU A 475 5.38 -20.16 7.49
C LEU A 475 5.04 -19.23 6.33
N PRO A 476 6.04 -18.80 5.53
CA PRO A 476 5.79 -18.03 4.31
C PRO A 476 4.93 -18.84 3.34
N LEU A 477 3.93 -18.19 2.75
CA LEU A 477 3.01 -18.86 1.83
C LEU A 477 3.28 -18.43 0.38
N TRP A 478 3.09 -17.16 0.06
CA TRP A 478 3.33 -16.61 -1.27
C TRP A 478 3.48 -15.09 -1.25
N TYR A 479 3.99 -14.56 -2.35
CA TYR A 479 4.02 -13.14 -2.67
C TYR A 479 2.96 -12.85 -3.73
N GLU A 480 2.01 -11.95 -3.45
CA GLU A 480 0.97 -11.58 -4.40
C GLU A 480 1.48 -10.51 -5.36
N ASP A 481 1.15 -10.64 -6.64
CA ASP A 481 1.50 -9.65 -7.64
C ASP A 481 0.67 -8.37 -7.49
N GLN A 482 1.23 -7.27 -7.95
CA GLN A 482 0.47 -6.06 -8.26
C GLN A 482 -0.15 -6.23 -9.64
N VAL A 483 -1.47 -6.36 -9.68
CA VAL A 483 -2.23 -6.55 -10.92
C VAL A 483 -3.02 -5.27 -11.20
N SER A 484 -2.75 -4.62 -12.32
CA SER A 484 -3.58 -3.51 -12.79
C SER A 484 -4.39 -3.90 -14.02
N VAL A 485 -5.64 -3.44 -14.04
CA VAL A 485 -6.47 -3.42 -15.25
C VAL A 485 -6.48 -2.00 -15.77
N THR A 486 -6.17 -1.82 -17.05
CA THR A 486 -6.04 -0.50 -17.66
C THR A 486 -6.82 -0.40 -18.97
N SER A 487 -7.39 0.80 -19.21
CA SER A 487 -7.89 1.17 -20.55
C SER A 487 -6.73 1.44 -21.51
N ASP A 488 -7.02 1.52 -22.81
CA ASP A 488 -6.02 1.91 -23.82
C ASP A 488 -5.35 3.25 -23.53
N ARG A 489 -6.06 4.19 -22.87
CA ARG A 489 -5.51 5.49 -22.47
C ARG A 489 -4.44 5.40 -21.39
N ALA A 490 -4.52 4.39 -20.54
CA ALA A 490 -3.60 4.18 -19.42
C ALA A 490 -2.74 2.91 -19.59
N ARG A 491 -2.65 2.33 -20.79
CA ARG A 491 -2.00 1.04 -21.06
C ARG A 491 -0.55 0.97 -20.58
N VAL A 492 0.16 2.08 -20.56
CA VAL A 492 1.56 2.15 -20.09
C VAL A 492 1.70 2.17 -18.56
N PHE A 493 0.58 2.35 -17.85
CA PHE A 493 0.60 2.38 -16.39
C PHE A 493 0.96 0.99 -15.82
N SER A 494 1.91 0.98 -14.90
CA SER A 494 2.23 -0.16 -14.05
C SER A 494 2.50 0.35 -12.64
N PRO A 495 1.86 -0.21 -11.60
CA PRO A 495 2.17 0.16 -10.22
C PRO A 495 3.60 -0.27 -9.87
N SER A 496 4.20 0.31 -8.83
CA SER A 496 5.43 -0.19 -8.25
C SER A 496 5.22 -1.53 -7.52
N ALA A 497 6.29 -2.19 -7.11
CA ALA A 497 6.22 -3.48 -6.40
C ALA A 497 5.37 -3.40 -5.11
N GLU A 498 5.34 -2.25 -4.44
CA GLU A 498 4.49 -1.98 -3.28
C GLU A 498 3.09 -1.43 -3.64
N GLY A 499 2.76 -1.32 -4.92
CA GLY A 499 1.42 -0.93 -5.40
C GLY A 499 1.15 0.57 -5.43
N ARG A 500 2.17 1.42 -5.45
CA ARG A 500 2.04 2.89 -5.54
C ARG A 500 1.72 3.35 -6.95
N TRP A 501 1.18 4.57 -7.07
CA TRP A 501 0.60 5.09 -8.32
C TRP A 501 1.42 6.17 -9.01
N LEU A 502 2.68 6.36 -8.62
CA LEU A 502 3.51 7.45 -9.17
C LEU A 502 3.69 7.37 -10.70
N ALA A 503 3.59 6.15 -11.26
CA ALA A 503 3.60 5.93 -12.71
C ALA A 503 2.43 6.61 -13.46
N LEU A 504 1.37 7.06 -12.78
CA LEU A 504 0.30 7.89 -13.37
C LEU A 504 0.87 9.18 -13.99
N ALA A 505 1.93 9.73 -13.41
CA ALA A 505 2.58 10.92 -13.90
C ALA A 505 3.28 10.74 -15.28
N SER A 506 3.48 9.49 -15.70
CA SER A 506 4.15 9.14 -16.96
C SER A 506 3.19 8.70 -18.07
N ILE A 507 1.88 8.76 -17.86
CA ILE A 507 0.89 8.45 -18.91
C ILE A 507 0.97 9.54 -19.99
N PRO A 508 1.19 9.14 -21.29
CA PRO A 508 1.47 10.04 -22.41
C PRO A 508 0.26 10.86 -22.88
#